data_d5a8617c85d555449e722533234c4945
#
_entry.id   d5a8617c85d555449e722533234c4945
#
_cell.length_a   1.000
_cell.length_b   1.000
_cell.length_c   1.000
_cell.angle_alpha   90.00
_cell.angle_beta   90.00
_cell.angle_gamma   90.00
#
_symmetry.space_group_name_H-M   'P 1'
#
loop_
_entity.id
_entity.type
_entity.pdbx_description
1 polymer ?
#
loop_
_entity_poly.entity_id
_entity_poly.type
_entity_poly.pdbx_seq_one_letter_code
_entity_poly.pdbx_strand_id
1 'polypeptide(L)'
;LEGAEAARAFASGMGAVSAVILGLCSSGDHIVAQSQLYSHTQLLFQAACPRFGIDVTFVDGTDPDAWEAAVIPGKTALCFAETPANPKLALVDLERLGAIKGPMKVVDGTFAPPIAQRPLEYGIDLVIHSATKAIAGHNDAILGVVSGSEELLAWIRGFAILHGAVASPFDA
;
A
#
# COMPACT_ATOMS: atom_id res chain seq x y z
N LEU A 1 9.34 13.28 -4.81
CA LEU A 1 8.32 13.23 -5.84
C LEU A 1 6.91 13.26 -5.22
N GLU A 2 6.64 12.39 -4.23
CA GLU A 2 5.36 12.35 -3.49
C GLU A 2 5.18 13.51 -2.49
N GLY A 3 6.20 14.28 -2.20
CA GLY A 3 6.18 15.28 -1.11
C GLY A 3 6.30 14.67 0.29
N ALA A 4 6.68 13.38 0.39
CA ALA A 4 6.87 12.67 1.65
C ALA A 4 8.09 13.14 2.41
N GLU A 5 8.10 12.94 3.74
CA GLU A 5 9.26 13.14 4.60
C GLU A 5 10.42 12.20 4.22
N ALA A 6 10.10 10.96 3.87
CA ALA A 6 11.08 9.95 3.48
C ALA A 6 10.52 8.96 2.46
N ALA A 7 11.42 8.21 1.83
CA ALA A 7 11.11 7.07 0.97
C ALA A 7 12.13 5.94 1.16
N ARG A 8 11.71 4.70 0.87
CA ARG A 8 12.58 3.51 0.90
C ARG A 8 12.34 2.65 -0.33
N ALA A 9 13.43 2.15 -0.89
CA ALA A 9 13.42 1.22 -2.01
C ALA A 9 13.38 -0.25 -1.53
N PHE A 10 12.69 -1.09 -2.30
CA PHE A 10 12.49 -2.52 -2.06
C PHE A 10 12.78 -3.29 -3.34
N ALA A 11 13.04 -4.60 -3.20
CA ALA A 11 13.39 -5.49 -4.32
C ALA A 11 12.32 -5.55 -5.43
N SER A 12 11.06 -5.19 -5.14
CA SER A 12 9.96 -5.16 -6.11
C SER A 12 8.75 -4.44 -5.51
N GLY A 13 7.75 -4.10 -6.34
CA GLY A 13 6.47 -3.58 -5.87
C GLY A 13 5.81 -4.52 -4.85
N MET A 14 5.79 -5.83 -5.11
CA MET A 14 5.26 -6.80 -4.14
C MET A 14 6.11 -6.92 -2.87
N GLY A 15 7.43 -6.74 -2.99
CA GLY A 15 8.32 -6.64 -1.82
C GLY A 15 7.96 -5.44 -0.94
N ALA A 16 7.63 -4.30 -1.55
CA ALA A 16 7.15 -3.11 -0.85
C ALA A 16 5.79 -3.35 -0.17
N VAL A 17 4.81 -3.90 -0.91
CA VAL A 17 3.47 -4.24 -0.36
C VAL A 17 3.60 -5.21 0.81
N SER A 18 4.36 -6.30 0.67
CA SER A 18 4.53 -7.30 1.74
C SER A 18 5.19 -6.69 2.98
N ALA A 19 6.22 -5.85 2.79
CA ALA A 19 6.93 -5.21 3.89
C ALA A 19 6.02 -4.24 4.66
N VAL A 20 5.15 -3.50 3.97
CA VAL A 20 4.15 -2.62 4.60
C VAL A 20 3.15 -3.45 5.41
N ILE A 21 2.54 -4.47 4.80
CA ILE A 21 1.50 -5.27 5.46
C ILE A 21 2.07 -6.02 6.67
N LEU A 22 3.16 -6.76 6.48
CA LEU A 22 3.75 -7.57 7.56
C LEU A 22 4.52 -6.73 8.58
N GLY A 23 4.93 -5.51 8.22
CA GLY A 23 5.56 -4.57 9.14
C GLY A 23 4.57 -3.82 10.03
N LEU A 24 3.36 -3.59 9.55
CA LEU A 24 2.36 -2.78 10.25
C LEU A 24 1.21 -3.57 10.87
N CYS A 25 1.00 -4.83 10.43
CA CYS A 25 -0.07 -5.68 10.96
C CYS A 25 0.49 -6.85 11.75
N SER A 26 -0.19 -7.20 12.82
CA SER A 26 0.08 -8.33 13.70
C SER A 26 -1.07 -9.35 13.65
N SER A 27 -0.86 -10.54 14.19
CA SER A 27 -1.93 -11.51 14.37
C SER A 27 -3.06 -10.94 15.23
N GLY A 28 -4.29 -11.04 14.75
CA GLY A 28 -5.48 -10.46 15.37
C GLY A 28 -5.92 -9.13 14.76
N ASP A 29 -5.06 -8.47 13.98
CA ASP A 29 -5.41 -7.24 13.28
C ASP A 29 -6.36 -7.49 12.12
N HIS A 30 -7.02 -6.42 11.70
CA HIS A 30 -7.94 -6.40 10.57
C HIS A 30 -7.50 -5.37 9.54
N ILE A 31 -7.68 -5.71 8.26
CA ILE A 31 -7.43 -4.84 7.10
C ILE A 31 -8.75 -4.65 6.36
N VAL A 32 -9.07 -3.41 5.98
CA VAL A 32 -10.05 -3.12 4.95
C VAL A 32 -9.31 -2.93 3.63
N ALA A 33 -9.61 -3.75 2.64
CA ALA A 33 -8.95 -3.71 1.34
C ALA A 33 -9.95 -3.51 0.20
N GLN A 34 -9.56 -2.76 -0.80
CA GLN A 34 -10.31 -2.68 -2.06
C GLN A 34 -10.40 -4.05 -2.73
N SER A 35 -11.55 -4.38 -3.31
CA SER A 35 -11.73 -5.62 -4.08
C SER A 35 -11.09 -5.57 -5.47
N GLN A 36 -10.97 -4.37 -6.04
CA GLN A 36 -10.31 -4.12 -7.32
C GLN A 36 -8.82 -3.82 -7.07
N LEU A 37 -7.99 -4.85 -7.03
CA LEU A 37 -6.55 -4.76 -6.79
C LEU A 37 -5.76 -5.54 -7.84
N TYR A 38 -4.49 -5.22 -7.97
CA TYR A 38 -3.54 -6.08 -8.66
C TYR A 38 -3.60 -7.51 -8.12
N SER A 39 -3.62 -8.49 -9.03
CA SER A 39 -3.91 -9.89 -8.70
C SER A 39 -3.03 -10.49 -7.59
N HIS A 40 -1.74 -10.15 -7.54
CA HIS A 40 -0.85 -10.67 -6.50
C HIS A 40 -1.03 -9.96 -5.16
N THR A 41 -1.42 -8.69 -5.14
CA THR A 41 -1.83 -8.00 -3.91
C THR A 41 -3.12 -8.62 -3.36
N GLN A 42 -4.08 -8.90 -4.24
CA GLN A 42 -5.30 -9.60 -3.86
C GLN A 42 -5.00 -10.99 -3.29
N LEU A 43 -4.10 -11.75 -3.93
CA LEU A 43 -3.66 -13.07 -3.45
C LEU A 43 -2.96 -12.98 -2.09
N LEU A 44 -2.13 -11.96 -1.85
CA LEU A 44 -1.52 -11.71 -0.55
C LEU A 44 -2.58 -11.57 0.54
N PHE A 45 -3.61 -10.77 0.29
CA PHE A 45 -4.71 -10.56 1.24
C PHE A 45 -5.58 -11.80 1.44
N GLN A 46 -5.90 -12.53 0.37
CA GLN A 46 -6.78 -13.69 0.43
C GLN A 46 -6.11 -14.96 0.98
N ALA A 47 -4.82 -15.17 0.68
CA ALA A 47 -4.14 -16.42 0.98
C ALA A 47 -3.05 -16.30 2.05
N ALA A 48 -2.29 -15.21 2.08
CA ALA A 48 -1.18 -15.06 3.00
C ALA A 48 -1.61 -14.42 4.34
N CYS A 49 -2.36 -13.32 4.32
CA CYS A 49 -2.80 -12.62 5.53
C CYS A 49 -3.51 -13.54 6.53
N PRO A 50 -4.47 -14.40 6.13
CA PRO A 50 -5.11 -15.33 7.07
C PRO A 50 -4.15 -16.32 7.72
N ARG A 51 -3.06 -16.72 7.03
CA ARG A 51 -2.03 -17.61 7.60
C ARG A 51 -1.21 -16.94 8.69
N PHE A 52 -1.15 -15.62 8.69
CA PHE A 52 -0.52 -14.79 9.73
C PHE A 52 -1.52 -14.30 10.79
N GLY A 53 -2.78 -14.78 10.72
CA GLY A 53 -3.83 -14.38 11.66
C GLY A 53 -4.34 -12.96 11.44
N ILE A 54 -4.18 -12.41 10.24
CA ILE A 54 -4.67 -11.08 9.85
C ILE A 54 -5.98 -11.26 9.08
N ASP A 55 -7.05 -10.68 9.59
CA ASP A 55 -8.37 -10.68 8.94
C ASP A 55 -8.43 -9.62 7.83
N VAL A 56 -9.13 -9.91 6.73
CA VAL A 56 -9.29 -8.96 5.62
C VAL A 56 -10.74 -8.87 5.19
N THR A 57 -11.29 -7.66 5.17
CA THR A 57 -12.58 -7.35 4.57
C THR A 57 -12.38 -6.61 3.25
N PHE A 58 -12.95 -7.16 2.17
CA PHE A 58 -12.92 -6.52 0.86
C PHE A 58 -14.14 -5.64 0.64
N VAL A 59 -13.91 -4.43 0.14
CA VAL A 59 -14.97 -3.45 -0.19
C VAL A 59 -14.89 -3.04 -1.65
N ASP A 60 -15.98 -2.51 -2.19
CA ASP A 60 -15.91 -1.80 -3.48
C ASP A 60 -15.16 -0.48 -3.27
N GLY A 61 -13.97 -0.36 -3.87
CA GLY A 61 -13.15 0.83 -3.73
C GLY A 61 -13.78 2.11 -4.27
N THR A 62 -14.76 1.97 -5.16
CA THR A 62 -15.49 3.11 -5.75
C THR A 62 -16.64 3.62 -4.89
N ASP A 63 -16.99 2.90 -3.82
CA ASP A 63 -18.00 3.29 -2.85
C ASP A 63 -17.34 3.85 -1.57
N PRO A 64 -17.33 5.18 -1.36
CA PRO A 64 -16.68 5.78 -0.19
C PRO A 64 -17.31 5.35 1.14
N ASP A 65 -18.60 5.05 1.17
CA ASP A 65 -19.30 4.69 2.40
C ASP A 65 -18.99 3.23 2.81
N ALA A 66 -18.70 2.36 1.85
CA ALA A 66 -18.29 0.98 2.10
C ALA A 66 -16.98 0.88 2.89
N TRP A 67 -16.04 1.81 2.68
CA TRP A 67 -14.78 1.85 3.43
C TRP A 67 -15.02 2.10 4.92
N GLU A 68 -15.78 3.15 5.24
CA GLU A 68 -16.06 3.53 6.63
C GLU A 68 -16.88 2.47 7.34
N ALA A 69 -17.88 1.89 6.67
CA ALA A 69 -18.74 0.85 7.22
C ALA A 69 -17.98 -0.46 7.55
N ALA A 70 -16.89 -0.74 6.85
CA ALA A 70 -16.06 -1.94 7.06
C ALA A 70 -15.04 -1.77 8.20
N VAL A 71 -14.78 -0.56 8.68
CA VAL A 71 -13.82 -0.32 9.76
C VAL A 71 -14.35 -0.88 11.08
N ILE A 72 -13.55 -1.71 11.73
CA ILE A 72 -13.82 -2.23 13.07
C ILE A 72 -12.99 -1.41 14.06
N PRO A 73 -13.62 -0.55 14.90
CA PRO A 73 -12.90 0.30 15.85
C PRO A 73 -11.99 -0.51 16.77
N GLY A 74 -10.74 -0.08 16.89
CA GLY A 74 -9.74 -0.73 17.74
C GLY A 74 -9.17 -2.05 17.19
N LYS A 75 -9.64 -2.53 16.03
CA LYS A 75 -9.15 -3.75 15.39
C LYS A 75 -8.59 -3.50 13.99
N THR A 76 -9.21 -2.62 13.20
CA THR A 76 -8.73 -2.30 11.86
C THR A 76 -7.42 -1.52 11.96
N ALA A 77 -6.32 -2.16 11.53
CA ALA A 77 -4.99 -1.57 11.52
C ALA A 77 -4.79 -0.64 10.32
N LEU A 78 -5.26 -1.05 9.13
CA LEU A 78 -5.12 -0.24 7.93
C LEU A 78 -6.25 -0.43 6.91
N CYS A 79 -6.42 0.59 6.06
CA CYS A 79 -7.17 0.56 4.82
C CYS A 79 -6.18 0.53 3.64
N PHE A 80 -6.34 -0.40 2.71
CA PHE A 80 -5.46 -0.55 1.55
C PHE A 80 -6.23 -0.34 0.26
N ALA A 81 -5.83 0.67 -0.52
CA ALA A 81 -6.42 0.99 -1.82
C ALA A 81 -5.38 0.96 -2.94
N GLU A 82 -5.84 0.77 -4.16
CA GLU A 82 -5.06 0.94 -5.40
C GLU A 82 -5.84 1.86 -6.33
N THR A 83 -5.26 2.99 -6.69
CA THR A 83 -5.97 3.96 -7.52
C THR A 83 -5.03 4.71 -8.48
N PRO A 84 -5.27 4.62 -9.81
CA PRO A 84 -6.25 3.76 -10.52
C PRO A 84 -5.95 2.27 -10.35
N ALA A 85 -6.97 1.43 -10.22
CA ALA A 85 -6.82 0.00 -9.94
C ALA A 85 -6.54 -0.83 -11.20
N ASN A 86 -5.63 -1.78 -11.12
CA ASN A 86 -5.34 -2.71 -12.20
C ASN A 86 -6.33 -3.91 -12.15
N PRO A 87 -6.99 -4.32 -13.26
CA PRO A 87 -6.87 -3.76 -14.62
C PRO A 87 -7.97 -2.77 -15.00
N LYS A 88 -9.00 -2.58 -14.17
CA LYS A 88 -10.25 -1.89 -14.54
C LYS A 88 -10.15 -0.37 -14.43
N LEU A 89 -9.05 0.16 -13.92
CA LEU A 89 -8.82 1.59 -13.69
C LEU A 89 -9.89 2.25 -12.78
N ALA A 90 -10.46 1.46 -11.86
CA ALA A 90 -11.38 2.00 -10.85
C ALA A 90 -10.67 3.05 -9.99
N LEU A 91 -11.37 4.13 -9.69
CA LEU A 91 -10.83 5.25 -8.90
C LEU A 91 -11.40 5.22 -7.49
N VAL A 92 -10.55 5.52 -6.51
CA VAL A 92 -10.93 5.71 -5.12
C VAL A 92 -10.98 7.20 -4.81
N ASP A 93 -11.99 7.62 -4.08
CA ASP A 93 -12.07 8.96 -3.52
C ASP A 93 -11.04 9.11 -2.38
N LEU A 94 -9.89 9.72 -2.70
CA LEU A 94 -8.78 9.87 -1.76
C LEU A 94 -9.11 10.79 -0.59
N GLU A 95 -9.95 11.82 -0.79
CA GLU A 95 -10.35 12.74 0.28
C GLU A 95 -11.20 11.99 1.33
N ARG A 96 -12.17 11.18 0.86
CA ARG A 96 -13.01 10.37 1.71
C ARG A 96 -12.20 9.27 2.42
N LEU A 97 -11.30 8.60 1.70
CA LEU A 97 -10.42 7.58 2.29
C LEU A 97 -9.50 8.19 3.37
N GLY A 98 -8.84 9.30 3.08
CA GLY A 98 -7.95 9.99 4.02
C GLY A 98 -8.66 10.54 5.26
N ALA A 99 -9.96 10.86 5.16
CA ALA A 99 -10.77 11.35 6.28
C ALA A 99 -11.15 10.26 7.30
N ILE A 100 -11.04 8.97 6.94
CA ILE A 100 -11.36 7.83 7.83
C ILE A 100 -10.48 7.88 9.09
N LYS A 101 -11.11 7.81 10.26
CA LYS A 101 -10.41 7.87 11.55
C LYS A 101 -10.07 6.48 12.07
N GLY A 102 -8.89 6.35 12.66
CA GLY A 102 -8.42 5.15 13.34
C GLY A 102 -7.37 4.39 12.52
N PRO A 103 -7.73 3.67 11.45
CA PRO A 103 -6.75 2.89 10.68
C PRO A 103 -5.76 3.78 9.90
N MET A 104 -4.57 3.24 9.63
CA MET A 104 -3.66 3.84 8.65
C MET A 104 -4.20 3.66 7.23
N LYS A 105 -3.94 4.61 6.35
CA LYS A 105 -4.34 4.59 4.95
C LYS A 105 -3.11 4.37 4.09
N VAL A 106 -3.16 3.33 3.28
CA VAL A 106 -2.10 2.92 2.36
C VAL A 106 -2.65 2.90 0.94
N VAL A 107 -1.99 3.57 0.03
CA VAL A 107 -2.39 3.61 -1.38
C VAL A 107 -1.26 3.11 -2.27
N ASP A 108 -1.56 2.15 -3.12
CA ASP A 108 -0.73 1.81 -4.27
C ASP A 108 -1.08 2.75 -5.43
N GLY A 109 -0.16 3.67 -5.72
CA GLY A 109 -0.26 4.67 -6.77
C GLY A 109 0.44 4.28 -8.07
N THR A 110 0.75 3.01 -8.28
CA THR A 110 1.59 2.55 -9.40
C THR A 110 1.09 3.05 -10.77
N PHE A 111 -0.22 3.11 -11.00
CA PHE A 111 -0.79 3.56 -12.28
C PHE A 111 -0.94 5.08 -12.40
N ALA A 112 -0.85 5.82 -11.30
CA ALA A 112 -0.79 7.28 -11.30
C ALA A 112 0.46 7.73 -10.55
N PRO A 113 1.63 7.83 -11.23
CA PRO A 113 2.88 8.25 -10.58
C PRO A 113 2.80 9.69 -10.06
N PRO A 114 3.77 10.14 -9.23
CA PRO A 114 3.69 11.41 -8.50
C PRO A 114 3.46 12.68 -9.32
N ILE A 115 3.70 12.60 -10.64
CA ILE A 115 3.37 13.70 -11.57
C ILE A 115 1.86 13.79 -11.85
N ALA A 116 1.13 12.68 -11.71
CA ALA A 116 -0.30 12.59 -11.98
C ALA A 116 -1.16 12.68 -10.71
N GLN A 117 -0.71 12.05 -9.61
CA GLN A 117 -1.46 11.97 -8.35
C GLN A 117 -0.48 11.90 -7.17
N ARG A 118 -0.81 12.59 -6.07
CA ARG A 118 -0.05 12.57 -4.81
C ARG A 118 -0.97 12.26 -3.65
N PRO A 119 -1.17 10.99 -3.31
CA PRO A 119 -2.12 10.57 -2.28
C PRO A 119 -1.85 11.16 -0.89
N LEU A 120 -0.58 11.42 -0.53
CA LEU A 120 -0.23 12.03 0.75
C LEU A 120 -0.90 13.40 0.98
N GLU A 121 -1.18 14.15 -0.07
CA GLU A 121 -1.86 15.46 0.00
C GLU A 121 -3.32 15.34 0.47
N TYR A 122 -3.88 14.13 0.42
CA TYR A 122 -5.26 13.81 0.82
C TYR A 122 -5.37 13.11 2.19
N GLY A 123 -4.30 13.11 3.00
CA GLY A 123 -4.31 12.49 4.32
C GLY A 123 -4.07 10.97 4.31
N ILE A 124 -3.49 10.45 3.23
CA ILE A 124 -2.97 9.08 3.16
C ILE A 124 -1.64 9.01 3.91
N ASP A 125 -1.41 7.93 4.67
CA ASP A 125 -0.22 7.80 5.52
C ASP A 125 0.98 7.24 4.76
N LEU A 126 0.75 6.31 3.82
CA LEU A 126 1.79 5.68 3.01
C LEU A 126 1.36 5.55 1.55
N VAL A 127 2.30 5.81 0.64
CA VAL A 127 2.12 5.57 -0.79
C VAL A 127 3.13 4.54 -1.26
N ILE A 128 2.66 3.53 -1.99
CA ILE A 128 3.46 2.48 -2.60
C ILE A 128 3.49 2.67 -4.11
N HIS A 129 4.64 2.42 -4.72
CA HIS A 129 4.76 2.31 -6.17
C HIS A 129 5.56 1.07 -6.53
N SER A 130 5.11 0.33 -7.53
CA SER A 130 6.02 -0.48 -8.33
C SER A 130 6.85 0.48 -9.18
N ALA A 131 8.03 0.86 -8.67
CA ALA A 131 8.93 1.77 -9.38
C ALA A 131 9.43 1.18 -10.70
N THR A 132 9.35 -0.13 -10.87
CA THR A 132 9.51 -0.89 -12.14
C THR A 132 8.74 -0.27 -13.31
N LYS A 133 7.60 0.39 -13.02
CA LYS A 133 6.67 0.92 -14.03
C LYS A 133 7.06 2.34 -14.45
N ALA A 134 6.19 3.30 -14.23
CA ALA A 134 6.38 4.67 -14.71
C ALA A 134 7.60 5.40 -14.10
N ILE A 135 8.01 5.04 -12.87
CA ILE A 135 9.15 5.69 -12.21
C ILE A 135 10.47 5.32 -12.90
N ALA A 136 10.77 4.04 -13.12
CA ALA A 136 11.94 3.60 -13.90
C ALA A 136 11.77 3.91 -15.41
N GLY A 137 10.55 3.72 -15.92
CA GLY A 137 10.13 4.19 -17.24
C GLY A 137 10.62 3.39 -18.44
N HIS A 138 11.61 2.50 -18.31
CA HIS A 138 12.28 1.83 -19.41
C HIS A 138 12.16 0.30 -19.41
N ASN A 139 11.43 -0.26 -18.44
CA ASN A 139 11.26 -1.71 -18.28
C ASN A 139 12.58 -2.50 -18.12
N ASP A 140 13.57 -1.89 -17.48
CA ASP A 140 14.95 -2.37 -17.32
C ASP A 140 15.38 -2.47 -15.84
N ALA A 141 14.53 -2.06 -14.90
CA ALA A 141 14.75 -2.18 -13.46
C ALA A 141 13.53 -2.80 -12.76
N ILE A 142 13.78 -3.52 -11.67
CA ILE A 142 12.70 -4.08 -10.83
C ILE A 142 12.82 -3.51 -9.42
N LEU A 143 11.91 -2.61 -9.06
CA LEU A 143 11.91 -1.93 -7.77
C LEU A 143 10.49 -1.71 -7.24
N GLY A 144 10.39 -1.69 -5.91
CA GLY A 144 9.27 -1.08 -5.19
C GLY A 144 9.74 0.15 -4.42
N VAL A 145 8.84 1.09 -4.19
CA VAL A 145 9.09 2.26 -3.33
C VAL A 145 7.92 2.46 -2.40
N VAL A 146 8.21 2.77 -1.14
CA VAL A 146 7.22 3.26 -0.16
C VAL A 146 7.64 4.64 0.27
N SER A 147 6.70 5.57 0.28
CA SER A 147 6.86 6.97 0.71
C SER A 147 5.91 7.29 1.86
N GLY A 148 6.37 8.03 2.86
CA GLY A 148 5.60 8.43 4.03
C GLY A 148 6.46 9.10 5.09
N SER A 149 6.11 8.96 6.39
CA SER A 149 6.93 9.47 7.48
C SER A 149 8.19 8.63 7.71
N GLU A 150 9.27 9.26 8.18
CA GLU A 150 10.52 8.56 8.51
C GLU A 150 10.31 7.46 9.56
N GLU A 151 9.47 7.71 10.56
CA GLU A 151 9.16 6.76 11.64
C GLU A 151 8.54 5.47 11.09
N LEU A 152 7.49 5.57 10.28
CA LEU A 152 6.84 4.41 9.67
C LEU A 152 7.79 3.66 8.75
N LEU A 153 8.58 4.38 7.95
CA LEU A 153 9.50 3.77 7.01
C LEU A 153 10.69 3.09 7.69
N ALA A 154 11.15 3.59 8.83
CA ALA A 154 12.19 2.91 9.63
C ALA A 154 11.69 1.55 10.13
N TRP A 155 10.44 1.49 10.60
CA TRP A 155 9.80 0.26 11.04
C TRP A 155 9.62 -0.75 9.89
N ILE A 156 9.02 -0.31 8.78
CA ILE A 156 8.80 -1.13 7.58
C ILE A 156 10.13 -1.68 7.02
N ARG A 157 11.19 -0.85 7.01
CA ARG A 157 12.53 -1.27 6.59
C ARG A 157 13.07 -2.40 7.44
N GLY A 158 12.84 -2.39 8.75
CA GLY A 158 13.23 -3.48 9.65
C GLY A 158 12.67 -4.83 9.19
N PHE A 159 11.38 -4.86 8.86
CA PHE A 159 10.73 -6.05 8.31
C PHE A 159 11.25 -6.42 6.92
N ALA A 160 11.47 -5.45 6.03
CA ALA A 160 12.02 -5.72 4.69
C ALA A 160 13.37 -6.45 4.76
N ILE A 161 14.23 -6.09 5.70
CA ILE A 161 15.52 -6.76 5.91
C ILE A 161 15.30 -8.21 6.35
N LEU A 162 14.36 -8.47 7.25
CA LEU A 162 14.06 -9.82 7.75
C LEU A 162 13.55 -10.76 6.64
N HIS A 163 12.76 -10.25 5.68
CA HIS A 163 12.24 -11.08 4.59
C HIS A 163 13.13 -11.09 3.35
N GLY A 164 14.20 -10.27 3.32
CA GLY A 164 15.04 -10.13 2.15
C GLY A 164 14.44 -9.28 1.03
N ALA A 165 13.43 -8.43 1.31
CA ALA A 165 12.83 -7.54 0.32
C ALA A 165 13.67 -6.26 0.08
N VAL A 166 14.98 -6.36 0.18
CA VAL A 166 15.93 -5.26 0.04
C VAL A 166 16.27 -5.04 -1.43
N ALA A 167 16.23 -3.80 -1.89
CA ALA A 167 16.58 -3.45 -3.25
C ALA A 167 18.06 -3.75 -3.57
N SER A 168 18.31 -4.17 -4.81
CA SER A 168 19.67 -4.23 -5.35
C SER A 168 20.25 -2.82 -5.45
N PRO A 169 21.52 -2.59 -5.04
CA PRO A 169 22.15 -1.28 -5.17
C PRO A 169 22.39 -0.86 -6.63
N PHE A 170 22.23 -1.78 -7.59
CA PHE A 170 22.34 -1.49 -9.02
C PHE A 170 21.03 -1.03 -9.63
N ASP A 171 19.89 -1.33 -8.99
CA ASP A 171 18.56 -0.97 -9.47
C ASP A 171 17.97 0.25 -8.70
N ALA A 172 18.57 0.62 -7.56
CA ALA A 172 18.07 1.66 -6.67
C ALA A 172 18.62 3.07 -6.99
#